data_898279156cacfcf03611a30b08a8f94e
#
_entry.id   898279156cacfcf03611a30b08a8f94e
#
_cell.length_a   1.000
_cell.length_b   1.000
_cell.length_c   1.000
_cell.angle_alpha   90.00
_cell.angle_beta   90.00
_cell.angle_gamma   90.00
#
_symmetry.space_group_name_H-M   'P 1'
#
loop_
_entity.id
_entity.type
_entity.pdbx_description
1 polymer ?
#
loop_
_entity_poly.entity_id
_entity_poly.type
_entity_poly.pdbx_seq_one_letter_code
_entity_poly.pdbx_strand_id
1 'polypeptide(L)'
;GDTGADCLGTAIRQGAASITQLEIMPRPSDERPDSQPWPTYPMIYRVSSAHEEKDNRMFSVSTEEFLGDADGNLRAIRIVETKFENGKFEPVEQSHKEIPADFVFLALGFTGPEQSDLISQLEVKLDDRGIIARNADFETSEEGIFVAGDAGRGQSLIVWAIAEGRSAAAAVDKYLTGETQLPSPIEPTTRQLMV
;
A
#
# COMPACT_ATOMS: atom_id res chain seq x y z
N GLY A 1 1.29 7.31 -4.51
CA GLY A 1 0.28 6.26 -4.79
C GLY A 1 -1.14 6.81 -4.77
N ASP A 2 -2.16 5.95 -4.98
CA ASP A 2 -3.57 6.38 -5.13
C ASP A 2 -4.09 7.09 -3.88
N THR A 3 -3.77 6.59 -2.68
CA THR A 3 -4.16 7.24 -1.42
C THR A 3 -3.59 8.66 -1.31
N GLY A 4 -2.33 8.86 -1.72
CA GLY A 4 -1.72 10.19 -1.74
C GLY A 4 -2.41 11.13 -2.72
N ALA A 5 -2.81 10.65 -3.90
CA ALA A 5 -3.56 11.42 -4.88
C ALA A 5 -4.96 11.81 -4.36
N ASP A 6 -5.64 10.91 -3.66
CA ASP A 6 -6.95 11.17 -3.05
C ASP A 6 -6.84 12.21 -1.92
N CYS A 7 -5.82 12.10 -1.06
CA CYS A 7 -5.54 13.10 -0.03
C CYS A 7 -5.26 14.48 -0.66
N LEU A 8 -4.43 14.52 -1.71
CA LEU A 8 -4.12 15.74 -2.45
C LEU A 8 -5.38 16.41 -2.99
N GLY A 9 -6.18 15.68 -3.78
CA GLY A 9 -7.41 16.21 -4.37
C GLY A 9 -8.43 16.67 -3.33
N THR A 10 -8.56 15.93 -2.24
CA THR A 10 -9.46 16.31 -1.14
C THR A 10 -9.01 17.62 -0.48
N ALA A 11 -7.72 17.74 -0.15
CA ALA A 11 -7.18 18.95 0.46
C ALA A 11 -7.29 20.18 -0.46
N ILE A 12 -7.08 20.02 -1.78
CA ILE A 12 -7.30 21.09 -2.76
C ILE A 12 -8.74 21.57 -2.71
N ARG A 13 -9.70 20.65 -2.82
CA ARG A 13 -11.15 20.98 -2.83
C ARG A 13 -11.65 21.53 -1.51
N GLN A 14 -10.97 21.24 -0.40
CA GLN A 14 -11.25 21.86 0.90
C GLN A 14 -10.55 23.21 1.10
N GLY A 15 -9.83 23.72 0.10
CA GLY A 15 -9.26 25.06 0.11
C GLY A 15 -7.95 25.20 0.84
N ALA A 16 -7.14 24.15 0.91
CA ALA A 16 -5.79 24.25 1.48
C ALA A 16 -4.94 25.29 0.75
N ALA A 17 -4.31 26.19 1.50
CA ALA A 17 -3.48 27.29 0.94
C ALA A 17 -2.26 26.73 0.20
N SER A 18 -1.61 25.72 0.77
CA SER A 18 -0.49 25.01 0.13
C SER A 18 -0.61 23.53 0.40
N ILE A 19 -0.10 22.71 -0.52
CA ILE A 19 -0.07 21.26 -0.38
C ILE A 19 1.26 20.78 -0.95
N THR A 20 1.90 19.85 -0.26
CA THR A 20 3.12 19.18 -0.74
C THR A 20 2.95 17.69 -0.55
N GLN A 21 3.14 16.90 -1.60
CA GLN A 21 3.18 15.43 -1.54
C GLN A 21 4.64 14.98 -1.55
N LEU A 22 5.00 14.16 -0.58
CA LEU A 22 6.35 13.59 -0.44
C LEU A 22 6.36 12.14 -0.90
N GLU A 23 7.34 11.78 -1.71
CA GLU A 23 7.55 10.44 -2.23
C GLU A 23 8.99 9.99 -1.91
N ILE A 24 9.13 8.85 -1.24
CA ILE A 24 10.46 8.31 -0.90
C ILE A 24 11.16 7.75 -2.15
N MET A 25 10.40 7.23 -3.09
CA MET A 25 10.93 6.70 -4.34
C MET A 25 11.42 7.84 -5.26
N PRO A 26 12.41 7.59 -6.11
CA PRO A 26 12.78 8.52 -7.17
C PRO A 26 11.62 8.71 -8.16
N ARG A 27 11.58 9.87 -8.83
CA ARG A 27 10.59 10.11 -9.87
C ARG A 27 10.74 9.06 -10.97
N PRO A 28 9.66 8.32 -11.29
CA PRO A 28 9.67 7.37 -12.41
C PRO A 28 9.98 8.05 -13.74
N SER A 29 10.47 7.29 -14.71
CA SER A 29 10.64 7.76 -16.09
C SER A 29 9.29 8.08 -16.74
N ASP A 30 9.30 8.97 -17.73
CA ASP A 30 8.09 9.29 -18.51
C ASP A 30 7.73 8.15 -19.49
N GLU A 31 8.70 7.34 -19.88
CA GLU A 31 8.57 6.23 -20.82
C GLU A 31 8.82 4.88 -20.13
N ARG A 32 8.31 3.81 -20.74
CA ARG A 32 8.52 2.44 -20.27
C ARG A 32 10.02 2.12 -20.28
N PRO A 33 10.63 1.74 -19.15
CA PRO A 33 12.03 1.31 -19.16
C PRO A 33 12.21 -0.07 -19.80
N ASP A 34 13.36 -0.30 -20.42
CA ASP A 34 13.71 -1.60 -21.06
C ASP A 34 13.72 -2.76 -20.05
N SER A 35 13.98 -2.46 -18.78
CA SER A 35 13.91 -3.44 -17.67
C SER A 35 12.50 -3.94 -17.36
N GLN A 36 11.46 -3.31 -17.91
CA GLN A 36 10.04 -3.66 -17.68
C GLN A 36 9.32 -3.86 -19.02
N PRO A 37 9.72 -4.88 -19.83
CA PRO A 37 9.13 -5.13 -21.13
C PRO A 37 7.66 -5.54 -21.02
N TRP A 38 6.90 -5.36 -22.09
CA TRP A 38 5.55 -5.93 -22.19
C TRP A 38 5.61 -7.47 -22.03
N PRO A 39 4.71 -8.14 -21.32
CA PRO A 39 3.43 -7.65 -20.77
C PRO A 39 3.48 -7.15 -19.32
N THR A 40 4.63 -6.91 -18.74
CA THR A 40 4.74 -6.44 -17.37
C THR A 40 4.16 -5.02 -17.21
N TYR A 41 3.67 -4.71 -15.99
CA TYR A 41 3.15 -3.39 -15.70
C TYR A 41 4.28 -2.36 -15.59
N PRO A 42 4.30 -1.29 -16.40
CA PRO A 42 5.39 -0.33 -16.37
C PRO A 42 5.29 0.64 -15.21
N MET A 43 6.36 0.83 -14.48
CA MET A 43 6.52 1.88 -13.48
C MET A 43 6.94 3.18 -14.17
N ILE A 44 5.97 3.89 -14.71
CA ILE A 44 6.14 5.19 -15.38
C ILE A 44 5.53 6.33 -14.56
N TYR A 45 6.03 7.53 -14.80
CA TYR A 45 5.45 8.73 -14.20
C TYR A 45 4.02 8.94 -14.66
N ARG A 46 3.12 9.13 -13.72
CA ARG A 46 1.69 9.33 -13.98
C ARG A 46 1.18 10.57 -13.28
N VAL A 47 0.29 11.26 -13.98
CA VAL A 47 -0.44 12.40 -13.46
C VAL A 47 -1.90 11.99 -13.35
N SER A 48 -2.45 11.98 -12.13
CA SER A 48 -3.89 11.79 -11.89
C SER A 48 -4.62 13.13 -12.02
N SER A 49 -5.95 13.10 -12.09
CA SER A 49 -6.77 14.31 -12.10
C SER A 49 -6.47 15.27 -10.94
N ALA A 50 -6.21 14.71 -9.74
CA ALA A 50 -5.83 15.53 -8.59
C ALA A 50 -4.49 16.26 -8.79
N HIS A 51 -3.52 15.62 -9.42
CA HIS A 51 -2.24 16.26 -9.76
C HIS A 51 -2.36 17.29 -10.87
N GLU A 52 -3.33 17.14 -11.79
CA GLU A 52 -3.64 18.17 -12.80
C GLU A 52 -4.18 19.45 -12.15
N GLU A 53 -4.92 19.32 -11.03
CA GLU A 53 -5.41 20.49 -10.28
C GLU A 53 -4.25 21.25 -9.61
N LYS A 54 -3.32 20.57 -8.99
CA LYS A 54 -2.13 21.15 -8.34
C LYS A 54 -1.08 20.06 -8.07
N ASP A 55 0.01 20.11 -8.79
CA ASP A 55 1.15 19.19 -8.58
C ASP A 55 2.28 19.88 -7.83
N ASN A 56 2.57 19.41 -6.61
CA ASN A 56 3.73 19.80 -5.84
C ASN A 56 4.34 18.54 -5.19
N ARG A 57 4.74 17.59 -6.03
CA ARG A 57 5.39 16.35 -5.61
C ARG A 57 6.89 16.54 -5.46
N MET A 58 7.41 16.11 -4.32
CA MET A 58 8.84 16.01 -4.06
C MET A 58 9.22 14.54 -4.01
N PHE A 59 10.16 14.12 -4.84
CA PHE A 59 10.64 12.74 -4.95
C PHE A 59 11.98 12.58 -4.24
N SER A 60 12.32 11.33 -3.91
CA SER A 60 13.56 10.97 -3.22
C SER A 60 13.73 11.74 -1.91
N VAL A 61 12.67 11.86 -1.13
CA VAL A 61 12.67 12.52 0.18
C VAL A 61 12.04 11.64 1.26
N SER A 62 12.57 11.72 2.46
CA SER A 62 12.04 11.08 3.66
C SER A 62 11.74 12.10 4.72
N THR A 63 10.69 11.89 5.51
CA THR A 63 10.41 12.67 6.71
C THR A 63 11.24 12.14 7.87
N GLU A 64 11.96 13.02 8.55
CA GLU A 64 12.74 12.67 9.74
C GLU A 64 12.03 13.04 11.04
N GLU A 65 11.37 14.20 11.06
CA GLU A 65 10.80 14.72 12.29
C GLU A 65 9.57 15.60 12.03
N PHE A 66 8.61 15.49 12.93
CA PHE A 66 7.50 16.43 13.04
C PHE A 66 7.85 17.50 14.07
N LEU A 67 7.86 18.75 13.65
CA LEU A 67 8.28 19.88 14.50
C LEU A 67 7.03 20.56 15.08
N GLY A 68 6.94 20.56 16.41
CA GLY A 68 5.87 21.23 17.15
C GLY A 68 6.16 22.69 17.47
N ASP A 69 5.11 23.42 17.80
CA ASP A 69 5.18 24.71 18.49
C ASP A 69 5.20 24.55 20.03
N ALA A 70 5.19 25.63 20.77
CA ALA A 70 5.20 25.62 22.22
C ALA A 70 3.94 24.98 22.85
N ASP A 71 2.83 24.95 22.11
CA ASP A 71 1.54 24.40 22.54
C ASP A 71 1.37 22.94 22.09
N GLY A 72 2.37 22.38 21.38
CA GLY A 72 2.35 21.00 20.89
C GLY A 72 1.63 20.82 19.56
N ASN A 73 1.23 21.90 18.86
CA ASN A 73 0.67 21.79 17.51
C ASN A 73 1.80 21.66 16.48
N LEU A 74 1.50 20.97 15.38
CA LEU A 74 2.41 20.86 14.26
C LEU A 74 2.67 22.26 13.65
N ARG A 75 3.95 22.64 13.45
CA ARG A 75 4.35 23.85 12.74
C ARG A 75 5.14 23.59 11.45
N ALA A 76 5.84 22.47 11.38
CA ALA A 76 6.63 22.07 10.22
C ALA A 76 7.00 20.59 10.27
N ILE A 77 7.48 20.07 9.15
CA ILE A 77 8.16 18.78 9.07
C ILE A 77 9.61 18.99 8.62
N ARG A 78 10.53 18.19 9.18
CA ARG A 78 11.90 18.11 8.68
C ARG A 78 12.01 16.93 7.74
N ILE A 79 12.51 17.20 6.54
CA ILE A 79 12.75 16.19 5.50
C ILE A 79 14.22 16.13 5.16
N VAL A 80 14.66 15.01 4.61
CA VAL A 80 15.99 14.78 4.06
C VAL A 80 15.87 14.16 2.67
N GLU A 81 16.77 14.53 1.77
CA GLU A 81 16.87 13.84 0.47
C GLU A 81 17.41 12.42 0.68
N THR A 82 16.93 11.46 -0.09
CA THR A 82 17.36 10.06 0.02
C THR A 82 17.88 9.53 -1.31
N LYS A 83 18.83 8.59 -1.23
CA LYS A 83 19.27 7.75 -2.34
C LYS A 83 18.89 6.31 -2.07
N PHE A 84 18.48 5.60 -3.10
CA PHE A 84 18.21 4.18 -3.00
C PHE A 84 19.46 3.41 -3.45
N GLU A 85 20.19 2.87 -2.48
CA GLU A 85 21.42 2.11 -2.71
C GLU A 85 21.37 0.79 -1.91
N ASN A 86 21.84 -0.30 -2.51
CA ASN A 86 21.91 -1.62 -1.88
C ASN A 86 20.59 -2.09 -1.24
N GLY A 87 19.45 -1.74 -1.84
CA GLY A 87 18.12 -2.13 -1.33
C GLY A 87 17.61 -1.30 -0.16
N LYS A 88 18.27 -0.20 0.20
CA LYS A 88 17.89 0.69 1.29
C LYS A 88 17.86 2.14 0.83
N PHE A 89 17.04 2.94 1.53
CA PHE A 89 17.05 4.39 1.39
C PHE A 89 18.04 4.96 2.39
N GLU A 90 19.06 5.63 1.87
CA GLU A 90 20.08 6.29 2.69
C GLU A 90 19.92 7.80 2.61
N PRO A 91 19.96 8.52 3.74
CA PRO A 91 19.84 9.98 3.73
C PRO A 91 21.09 10.61 3.10
N VAL A 92 20.87 11.69 2.35
CA VAL A 92 21.93 12.50 1.78
C VAL A 92 22.36 13.53 2.83
N GLU A 93 23.62 13.51 3.23
CA GLU A 93 24.14 14.46 4.21
C GLU A 93 23.91 15.92 3.77
N GLN A 94 23.59 16.79 4.72
CA GLN A 94 23.40 18.22 4.53
C GLN A 94 22.25 18.61 3.59
N SER A 95 21.31 17.68 3.29
CA SER A 95 20.13 17.95 2.43
C SER A 95 18.87 18.29 3.23
N HIS A 96 18.96 18.40 4.53
CA HIS A 96 17.83 18.66 5.42
C HIS A 96 17.12 19.97 5.07
N LYS A 97 15.79 19.92 5.06
CA LYS A 97 14.91 21.07 4.82
C LYS A 97 13.74 21.03 5.78
N GLU A 98 13.28 22.20 6.23
CA GLU A 98 12.01 22.32 6.95
C GLU A 98 10.92 22.82 6.00
N ILE A 99 9.78 22.16 6.03
CA ILE A 99 8.58 22.54 5.27
C ILE A 99 7.51 22.92 6.28
N PRO A 100 7.01 24.17 6.27
CA PRO A 100 5.90 24.57 7.12
C PRO A 100 4.66 23.68 6.86
N ALA A 101 4.01 23.24 7.91
CA ALA A 101 2.83 22.40 7.81
C ALA A 101 1.94 22.55 9.03
N ASP A 102 0.63 22.72 8.79
CA ASP A 102 -0.42 22.67 9.82
C ASP A 102 -0.96 21.24 9.99
N PHE A 103 -0.95 20.45 8.91
CA PHE A 103 -1.44 19.07 8.89
C PHE A 103 -0.49 18.17 8.09
N VAL A 104 -0.38 16.92 8.52
CA VAL A 104 0.30 15.84 7.79
C VAL A 104 -0.63 14.64 7.68
N PHE A 105 -0.81 14.13 6.46
CA PHE A 105 -1.56 12.91 6.20
C PHE A 105 -0.60 11.80 5.79
N LEU A 106 -0.61 10.69 6.52
CA LEU A 106 0.23 9.53 6.24
C LEU A 106 -0.46 8.65 5.20
N ALA A 107 -0.16 8.90 3.92
CA ALA A 107 -0.63 8.09 2.79
C ALA A 107 0.38 6.99 2.46
N LEU A 108 0.80 6.25 3.47
CA LEU A 108 1.81 5.20 3.40
C LEU A 108 1.16 3.85 3.03
N GLY A 109 1.99 2.82 2.81
CA GLY A 109 1.51 1.46 2.62
C GLY A 109 0.95 0.86 3.92
N PHE A 110 0.48 -0.38 3.82
CA PHE A 110 -0.07 -1.14 4.93
C PHE A 110 0.93 -2.20 5.39
N THR A 111 0.90 -2.54 6.67
CA THR A 111 1.77 -3.56 7.27
C THR A 111 1.07 -4.91 7.45
N GLY A 112 -0.23 -4.99 7.19
CA GLY A 112 -1.05 -6.18 7.34
C GLY A 112 -2.35 -5.89 8.09
N PRO A 113 -3.11 -6.92 8.44
CA PRO A 113 -4.32 -6.78 9.28
C PRO A 113 -3.95 -6.22 10.64
N GLU A 114 -4.84 -5.41 11.19
CA GLU A 114 -4.70 -4.91 12.56
C GLU A 114 -4.65 -6.07 13.54
N GLN A 115 -3.68 -6.04 14.46
CA GLN A 115 -3.53 -7.04 15.53
C GLN A 115 -4.58 -6.78 16.62
N SER A 116 -5.84 -6.95 16.23
CA SER A 116 -7.01 -6.73 17.10
C SER A 116 -7.41 -7.98 17.85
N ASP A 117 -8.38 -7.83 18.77
CA ASP A 117 -8.99 -8.94 19.50
C ASP A 117 -9.55 -10.02 18.56
N LEU A 118 -9.96 -9.68 17.34
CA LEU A 118 -10.45 -10.64 16.36
C LEU A 118 -9.39 -11.71 16.03
N ILE A 119 -8.16 -11.29 15.75
CA ILE A 119 -7.06 -12.22 15.41
C ILE A 119 -6.76 -13.13 16.60
N SER A 120 -6.70 -12.57 17.80
CA SER A 120 -6.44 -13.34 19.03
C SER A 120 -7.60 -14.29 19.41
N GLN A 121 -8.85 -13.88 19.22
CA GLN A 121 -10.02 -14.72 19.49
C GLN A 121 -10.17 -15.87 18.49
N LEU A 122 -9.81 -15.66 17.24
CA LEU A 122 -9.85 -16.70 16.20
C LEU A 122 -8.64 -17.64 16.25
N GLU A 123 -7.59 -17.30 17.00
CA GLU A 123 -6.34 -18.08 17.15
C GLU A 123 -5.64 -18.40 15.82
N VAL A 124 -5.95 -17.65 14.74
CA VAL A 124 -5.38 -17.86 13.42
C VAL A 124 -3.89 -17.47 13.39
N LYS A 125 -3.09 -18.27 12.71
CA LYS A 125 -1.66 -18.01 12.55
C LYS A 125 -1.41 -16.90 11.52
N LEU A 126 -0.38 -16.10 11.79
CA LEU A 126 0.14 -15.11 10.83
C LEU A 126 1.42 -15.65 10.18
N ASP A 127 1.68 -15.22 8.95
CA ASP A 127 2.95 -15.47 8.27
C ASP A 127 4.04 -14.48 8.73
N ASP A 128 5.27 -14.63 8.22
CA ASP A 128 6.42 -13.77 8.57
C ASP A 128 6.21 -12.28 8.18
N ARG A 129 5.21 -11.97 7.38
CA ARG A 129 4.82 -10.60 6.99
C ARG A 129 3.70 -10.04 7.87
N GLY A 130 3.22 -10.80 8.86
CA GLY A 130 2.09 -10.43 9.71
C GLY A 130 0.72 -10.56 9.03
N ILE A 131 0.60 -11.34 7.96
CA ILE A 131 -0.62 -11.58 7.19
C ILE A 131 -1.19 -12.94 7.60
N ILE A 132 -2.52 -13.09 7.61
CA ILE A 132 -3.16 -14.35 8.02
C ILE A 132 -2.72 -15.48 7.09
N ALA A 133 -2.07 -16.49 7.68
CA ALA A 133 -1.60 -17.67 6.96
C ALA A 133 -2.78 -18.53 6.48
N ARG A 134 -2.66 -19.10 5.28
CA ARG A 134 -3.70 -19.93 4.67
C ARG A 134 -3.11 -21.00 3.77
N ASN A 135 -3.87 -22.07 3.57
CA ASN A 135 -3.53 -23.17 2.68
C ASN A 135 -4.02 -22.89 1.23
N ALA A 136 -3.90 -23.91 0.36
CA ALA A 136 -4.32 -23.81 -1.06
C ALA A 136 -5.82 -23.60 -1.24
N ASP A 137 -6.64 -24.03 -0.29
CA ASP A 137 -8.10 -23.87 -0.27
C ASP A 137 -8.55 -22.60 0.50
N PHE A 138 -7.68 -21.59 0.68
CA PHE A 138 -7.96 -20.35 1.41
C PHE A 138 -8.31 -20.53 2.91
N GLU A 139 -8.22 -21.73 3.45
CA GLU A 139 -8.47 -22.02 4.85
C GLU A 139 -7.25 -21.63 5.70
N THR A 140 -7.51 -21.09 6.87
CA THR A 140 -6.48 -20.65 7.84
C THR A 140 -5.90 -21.85 8.60
N SER A 141 -5.14 -21.58 9.68
CA SER A 141 -4.70 -22.63 10.61
C SER A 141 -5.84 -23.23 11.44
N GLU A 142 -6.99 -22.58 11.47
CA GLU A 142 -8.17 -23.01 12.24
C GLU A 142 -9.23 -23.51 11.28
N GLU A 143 -9.75 -24.71 11.57
CA GLU A 143 -10.72 -25.41 10.72
C GLU A 143 -12.00 -24.58 10.54
N GLY A 144 -12.48 -24.49 9.28
CA GLY A 144 -13.70 -23.76 8.93
C GLY A 144 -13.54 -22.23 8.91
N ILE A 145 -12.34 -21.71 9.10
CA ILE A 145 -12.04 -20.27 8.98
C ILE A 145 -11.26 -20.03 7.69
N PHE A 146 -11.81 -19.22 6.82
CA PHE A 146 -11.24 -18.90 5.51
C PHE A 146 -10.87 -17.42 5.42
N VAL A 147 -9.81 -17.11 4.66
CA VAL A 147 -9.35 -15.75 4.47
C VAL A 147 -9.02 -15.47 3.00
N ALA A 148 -9.52 -14.33 2.48
CA ALA A 148 -9.28 -13.87 1.12
C ALA A 148 -9.01 -12.36 1.08
N GLY A 149 -8.47 -11.88 -0.03
CA GLY A 149 -8.14 -10.47 -0.23
C GLY A 149 -6.97 -10.02 0.64
N ASP A 150 -6.93 -8.75 1.00
CA ASP A 150 -5.78 -8.10 1.63
C ASP A 150 -5.35 -8.76 2.95
N ALA A 151 -6.29 -9.29 3.73
CA ALA A 151 -5.99 -9.94 5.00
C ALA A 151 -5.16 -11.23 4.84
N GLY A 152 -5.29 -11.95 3.72
CA GLY A 152 -4.58 -13.20 3.44
C GLY A 152 -3.53 -13.11 2.33
N ARG A 153 -3.53 -12.02 1.54
CA ARG A 153 -2.58 -11.77 0.45
C ARG A 153 -1.57 -10.67 0.80
N GLY A 154 -1.92 -9.73 1.63
CA GLY A 154 -1.36 -8.40 1.74
C GLY A 154 -2.10 -7.42 0.84
N GLN A 155 -1.92 -6.13 1.07
CA GLN A 155 -2.58 -5.09 0.27
C GLN A 155 -2.34 -5.29 -1.22
N SER A 156 -3.42 -5.24 -2.01
CA SER A 156 -3.36 -5.45 -3.45
C SER A 156 -4.55 -4.80 -4.16
N LEU A 157 -4.62 -4.96 -5.49
CA LEU A 157 -5.71 -4.41 -6.27
C LEU A 157 -7.04 -5.12 -5.96
N ILE A 158 -8.15 -4.39 -6.04
CA ILE A 158 -9.50 -4.93 -5.80
C ILE A 158 -9.84 -6.13 -6.68
N VAL A 159 -9.30 -6.18 -7.89
CA VAL A 159 -9.51 -7.33 -8.80
C VAL A 159 -8.98 -8.64 -8.21
N TRP A 160 -7.91 -8.59 -7.41
CA TRP A 160 -7.40 -9.75 -6.69
C TRP A 160 -8.33 -10.16 -5.55
N ALA A 161 -8.83 -9.19 -4.78
CA ALA A 161 -9.78 -9.46 -3.71
C ALA A 161 -11.06 -10.13 -4.24
N ILE A 162 -11.59 -9.65 -5.38
CA ILE A 162 -12.75 -10.26 -6.05
C ILE A 162 -12.43 -11.68 -6.52
N ALA A 163 -11.30 -11.91 -7.18
CA ALA A 163 -10.92 -13.22 -7.70
C ALA A 163 -10.69 -14.23 -6.55
N GLU A 164 -9.99 -13.81 -5.48
CA GLU A 164 -9.79 -14.63 -4.29
C GLU A 164 -11.08 -14.92 -3.54
N GLY A 165 -11.96 -13.93 -3.40
CA GLY A 165 -13.26 -14.11 -2.76
C GLY A 165 -14.11 -15.17 -3.49
N ARG A 166 -14.05 -15.20 -4.83
CA ARG A 166 -14.72 -16.25 -5.62
C ARG A 166 -14.11 -17.64 -5.41
N SER A 167 -12.78 -17.73 -5.37
CA SER A 167 -12.09 -19.00 -5.10
C SER A 167 -12.32 -19.48 -3.67
N ALA A 168 -12.28 -18.58 -2.69
CA ALA A 168 -12.60 -18.91 -1.30
C ALA A 168 -14.04 -19.36 -1.11
N ALA A 169 -15.01 -18.74 -1.83
CA ALA A 169 -16.39 -19.20 -1.82
C ALA A 169 -16.53 -20.64 -2.36
N ALA A 170 -15.77 -21.00 -3.41
CA ALA A 170 -15.74 -22.38 -3.90
C ALA A 170 -15.13 -23.34 -2.85
N ALA A 171 -14.10 -22.92 -2.14
CA ALA A 171 -13.50 -23.71 -1.07
C ALA A 171 -14.46 -23.91 0.10
N VAL A 172 -15.18 -22.87 0.52
CA VAL A 172 -16.20 -22.94 1.59
C VAL A 172 -17.36 -23.88 1.17
N ASP A 173 -17.84 -23.76 -0.07
CA ASP A 173 -18.89 -24.64 -0.61
C ASP A 173 -18.43 -26.09 -0.56
N LYS A 174 -17.23 -26.39 -1.04
CA LYS A 174 -16.63 -27.73 -0.97
C LYS A 174 -16.48 -28.23 0.46
N TYR A 175 -16.05 -27.37 1.39
CA TYR A 175 -15.93 -27.72 2.81
C TYR A 175 -17.28 -28.13 3.42
N LEU A 176 -18.35 -27.40 3.10
CA LEU A 176 -19.67 -27.63 3.68
C LEU A 176 -20.45 -28.77 3.01
N THR A 177 -20.26 -29.00 1.71
CA THR A 177 -21.06 -29.96 0.93
C THR A 177 -20.28 -31.18 0.43
N GLY A 178 -18.95 -31.17 0.55
CA GLY A 178 -18.04 -32.20 0.08
C GLY A 178 -17.59 -32.02 -1.38
N GLU A 179 -18.35 -31.26 -2.20
CA GLU A 179 -18.00 -30.94 -3.59
C GLU A 179 -18.45 -29.53 -3.96
N THR A 180 -17.97 -28.98 -5.08
CA THR A 180 -18.40 -27.67 -5.54
C THR A 180 -18.50 -27.60 -7.05
N GLN A 181 -19.44 -26.81 -7.54
CA GLN A 181 -19.56 -26.40 -8.93
C GLN A 181 -19.20 -24.92 -9.13
N LEU A 182 -18.79 -24.23 -8.06
CA LEU A 182 -18.42 -22.84 -8.12
C LEU A 182 -17.05 -22.65 -8.79
N PRO A 183 -16.86 -21.57 -9.55
CA PRO A 183 -15.58 -21.30 -10.18
C PRO A 183 -14.51 -20.92 -9.14
N SER A 184 -13.32 -21.49 -9.28
CA SER A 184 -12.12 -21.12 -8.53
C SER A 184 -11.09 -20.50 -9.49
N PRO A 185 -11.18 -19.18 -9.78
CA PRO A 185 -10.39 -18.56 -10.84
C PRO A 185 -8.91 -18.47 -10.56
N ILE A 186 -8.51 -18.43 -9.30
CA ILE A 186 -7.09 -18.30 -8.89
C ILE A 186 -6.80 -19.10 -7.62
N GLU A 187 -5.54 -19.39 -7.40
CA GLU A 187 -5.01 -19.95 -6.15
C GLU A 187 -4.39 -18.84 -5.26
N PRO A 188 -4.22 -19.06 -3.95
CA PRO A 188 -3.58 -18.09 -3.04
C PRO A 188 -2.18 -17.66 -3.48
N THR A 189 -1.46 -18.55 -4.18
CA THR A 189 -0.10 -18.33 -4.67
C THR A 189 -0.04 -17.57 -6.00
N THR A 190 -1.17 -17.41 -6.70
CA THR A 190 -1.21 -16.68 -7.97
C THR A 190 -0.71 -15.26 -7.79
N ARG A 191 0.21 -14.82 -8.66
CA ARG A 191 0.83 -13.49 -8.65
C ARG A 191 0.62 -12.80 -9.99
N GLN A 192 0.58 -11.47 -9.95
CA GLN A 192 0.62 -10.70 -11.19
C GLN A 192 2.02 -10.83 -11.83
N LEU A 193 2.07 -10.69 -13.15
CA LEU A 193 3.36 -10.63 -13.87
C LEU A 193 4.09 -9.33 -13.48
N MET A 194 5.15 -9.49 -12.72
CA MET A 194 6.08 -8.44 -12.33
C MET A 194 7.50 -8.85 -12.75
N VAL A 195 8.33 -7.87 -13.03
CA VAL A 195 9.77 -8.07 -13.27
C VAL A 195 10.51 -7.91 -11.96
#